data_0b5eb209e4433111c84607a8da222213
#
_entry.id   0b5eb209e4433111c84607a8da222213
#
_cell.length_a   1.000
_cell.length_b   1.000
_cell.length_c   1.000
_cell.angle_alpha   90.00
_cell.angle_beta   90.00
_cell.angle_gamma   90.00
#
_symmetry.space_group_name_H-M   'P 1'
#
loop_
_entity.id
_entity.type
_entity.pdbx_description
1 polymer ?
#
loop_
_entity_poly.entity_id
_entity_poly.type
_entity_poly.pdbx_seq_one_letter_code
_entity_poly.pdbx_strand_id
1 'polypeptide(L)'
;MQTYRWRDDFYFLDDGRVRQFLILGDQEALLIDTGFEESHVIDAVRAVTDLPVKVLMTHGDPDHTGGLKNFKSCYMREKDWHLVQADVELHPLEEGELFPCGDYCLEVIEIPGHTYGSVAFLDRKNRLLLSGDSVQKEGPIYLFGGHRNLDLYIESQKKLLALGEQVEEV
;
A
#
# COMPACT_ATOMS: atom_id res chain seq x y z
N MET A 1 -5.84 8.55 14.79
CA MET A 1 -5.68 7.23 14.14
C MET A 1 -6.20 6.17 15.09
N GLN A 2 -6.99 5.22 14.58
CA GLN A 2 -7.48 4.05 15.32
C GLN A 2 -6.73 2.82 14.81
N THR A 3 -6.36 1.91 15.71
CA THR A 3 -5.63 0.68 15.39
C THR A 3 -6.52 -0.51 15.66
N TYR A 4 -6.74 -1.34 14.63
CA TYR A 4 -7.55 -2.55 14.70
C TYR A 4 -6.67 -3.75 14.41
N ARG A 5 -6.65 -4.73 15.31
CA ARG A 5 -6.03 -6.02 15.08
C ARG A 5 -7.00 -6.90 14.30
N TRP A 6 -6.63 -7.27 13.08
CA TRP A 6 -7.45 -8.15 12.24
C TRP A 6 -7.07 -9.62 12.42
N ARG A 7 -5.77 -9.90 12.46
CA ARG A 7 -5.19 -11.21 12.79
C ARG A 7 -4.04 -10.99 13.79
N ASP A 8 -3.41 -12.06 14.27
CA ASP A 8 -2.39 -11.95 15.33
C ASP A 8 -1.23 -11.02 14.98
N ASP A 9 -0.87 -10.95 13.73
CA ASP A 9 0.27 -10.21 13.19
C ASP A 9 -0.12 -9.20 12.09
N PHE A 10 -1.43 -8.93 11.89
CA PHE A 10 -1.93 -8.01 10.87
C PHE A 10 -2.86 -6.97 11.49
N TYR A 11 -2.58 -5.68 11.22
CA TYR A 11 -3.30 -4.54 11.78
C TYR A 11 -3.76 -3.58 10.70
N PHE A 12 -4.93 -2.99 10.89
CA PHE A 12 -5.40 -1.80 10.16
C PHE A 12 -5.14 -0.56 11.00
N LEU A 13 -4.54 0.44 10.38
CA LEU A 13 -4.36 1.77 10.94
C LEU A 13 -5.29 2.70 10.16
N ASP A 14 -6.35 3.20 10.81
CA ASP A 14 -7.46 3.92 10.18
C ASP A 14 -7.56 5.34 10.74
N ASP A 15 -7.47 6.35 9.91
CA ASP A 15 -7.67 7.75 10.30
C ASP A 15 -9.09 8.27 10.01
N GLY A 16 -9.98 7.39 9.53
CA GLY A 16 -11.35 7.69 9.14
C GLY A 16 -11.51 8.16 7.70
N ARG A 17 -10.41 8.27 6.93
CA ARG A 17 -10.39 8.67 5.51
C ARG A 17 -9.68 7.62 4.66
N VAL A 18 -8.48 7.21 5.08
CA VAL A 18 -7.64 6.22 4.41
C VAL A 18 -7.14 5.18 5.42
N ARG A 19 -6.80 4.00 4.94
CA ARG A 19 -6.26 2.91 5.74
C ARG A 19 -4.84 2.58 5.33
N GLN A 20 -4.04 2.31 6.35
CA GLN A 20 -2.71 1.74 6.19
C GLN A 20 -2.71 0.35 6.81
N PHE A 21 -1.83 -0.52 6.34
CA PHE A 21 -1.76 -1.90 6.83
C PHE A 21 -0.38 -2.15 7.43
N LEU A 22 -0.35 -2.76 8.63
CA LEU A 22 0.88 -3.12 9.32
C LEU A 22 0.91 -4.62 9.53
N ILE A 23 1.94 -5.27 8.98
CA ILE A 23 2.18 -6.72 9.10
C ILE A 23 3.44 -6.91 9.93
N LEU A 24 3.36 -7.75 10.97
CA LEU A 24 4.49 -8.06 11.83
C LEU A 24 5.14 -9.37 11.40
N GLY A 25 6.45 -9.32 11.18
CA GLY A 25 7.29 -10.50 11.05
C GLY A 25 8.12 -10.74 12.30
N ASP A 26 9.06 -11.70 12.22
CA ASP A 26 9.93 -12.03 13.36
C ASP A 26 11.02 -10.99 13.62
N GLN A 27 11.51 -10.30 12.58
CA GLN A 27 12.64 -9.38 12.66
C GLN A 27 12.35 -7.99 12.10
N GLU A 28 11.36 -7.85 11.24
CA GLU A 28 10.90 -6.58 10.67
C GLU A 28 9.38 -6.59 10.52
N ALA A 29 8.81 -5.40 10.33
CA ALA A 29 7.42 -5.20 9.99
C ALA A 29 7.30 -4.56 8.61
N LEU A 30 6.25 -4.89 7.86
CA LEU A 30 5.86 -4.19 6.64
C LEU A 30 4.76 -3.20 6.97
N LEU A 31 4.93 -1.95 6.54
CA LEU A 31 3.89 -0.93 6.56
C LEU A 31 3.50 -0.62 5.11
N ILE A 32 2.23 -0.80 4.77
CA ILE A 32 1.68 -0.48 3.46
C ILE A 32 0.95 0.85 3.57
N ASP A 33 1.46 1.85 2.84
CA ASP A 33 1.10 3.26 2.87
C ASP A 33 1.33 3.96 4.21
N THR A 34 1.33 5.28 4.21
CA THR A 34 1.66 6.09 5.40
C THR A 34 0.61 7.12 5.77
N GLY A 35 -0.52 7.18 5.02
CA GLY A 35 -1.61 8.08 5.30
C GLY A 35 -1.29 9.55 5.04
N PHE A 36 -2.17 10.41 5.48
CA PHE A 36 -1.93 11.87 5.51
C PHE A 36 -0.83 12.24 6.50
N GLU A 37 -0.20 13.39 6.29
CA GLU A 37 0.83 13.91 7.20
C GLU A 37 0.30 14.08 8.64
N GLU A 38 -0.91 14.61 8.79
CA GLU A 38 -1.55 14.82 10.08
C GLU A 38 -2.10 13.54 10.74
N SER A 39 -2.08 12.40 10.07
CA SER A 39 -2.54 11.10 10.62
C SER A 39 -1.57 10.53 11.67
N HIS A 40 -0.31 11.01 11.68
CA HIS A 40 0.72 10.55 12.63
C HIS A 40 0.87 9.02 12.67
N VAL A 41 0.95 8.40 11.49
CA VAL A 41 1.03 6.93 11.35
C VAL A 41 2.14 6.29 12.18
N ILE A 42 3.27 7.00 12.33
CA ILE A 42 4.42 6.48 13.10
C ILE A 42 4.07 6.19 14.57
N ASP A 43 3.23 7.02 15.18
CA ASP A 43 2.82 6.83 16.58
C ASP A 43 1.96 5.57 16.70
N ALA A 44 1.05 5.33 15.74
CA ALA A 44 0.24 4.13 15.70
C ALA A 44 1.09 2.86 15.46
N VAL A 45 2.08 2.93 14.58
CA VAL A 45 3.03 1.83 14.34
C VAL A 45 3.81 1.53 15.62
N ARG A 46 4.35 2.55 16.30
CA ARG A 46 5.16 2.38 17.53
C ARG A 46 4.34 1.95 18.74
N ALA A 47 3.02 2.18 18.74
CA ALA A 47 2.12 1.60 19.75
C ALA A 47 1.94 0.08 19.58
N VAL A 48 2.21 -0.47 18.39
CA VAL A 48 2.07 -1.90 18.07
C VAL A 48 3.42 -2.62 18.15
N THR A 49 4.51 -2.01 17.63
CA THR A 49 5.80 -2.69 17.51
C THR A 49 7.00 -1.74 17.55
N ASP A 50 8.12 -2.25 18.10
CA ASP A 50 9.44 -1.62 18.04
C ASP A 50 10.32 -2.19 16.91
N LEU A 51 9.82 -3.13 16.11
CA LEU A 51 10.56 -3.73 15.01
C LEU A 51 11.00 -2.67 13.98
N PRO A 52 12.10 -2.90 13.25
CA PRO A 52 12.40 -2.15 12.03
C PRO A 52 11.21 -2.23 11.06
N VAL A 53 10.87 -1.10 10.43
CA VAL A 53 9.73 -1.01 9.52
C VAL A 53 10.22 -0.80 8.10
N LYS A 54 9.82 -1.68 7.20
CA LYS A 54 9.96 -1.50 5.75
C LYS A 54 8.65 -0.95 5.20
N VAL A 55 8.72 0.19 4.51
CA VAL A 55 7.54 0.88 3.97
C VAL A 55 7.35 0.53 2.50
N LEU A 56 6.18 0.03 2.16
CA LEU A 56 5.75 -0.26 0.79
C LEU A 56 4.60 0.69 0.42
N MET A 57 4.70 1.33 -0.75
CA MET A 57 3.68 2.28 -1.20
C MET A 57 2.85 1.68 -2.31
N THR A 58 1.52 1.79 -2.18
CA THR A 58 0.61 1.41 -3.26
C THR A 58 0.67 2.42 -4.41
N HIS A 59 0.82 3.70 -4.12
CA HIS A 59 0.92 4.79 -5.11
C HIS A 59 1.41 6.09 -4.46
N GLY A 60 1.52 7.16 -5.27
CA GLY A 60 2.18 8.40 -4.88
C GLY A 60 1.28 9.52 -4.35
N ASP A 61 -0.01 9.32 -4.15
CA ASP A 61 -0.92 10.39 -3.69
C ASP A 61 -0.61 10.86 -2.26
N PRO A 62 -0.86 12.15 -1.96
CA PRO A 62 -0.50 12.74 -0.66
C PRO A 62 -1.17 12.11 0.55
N ASP A 63 -2.36 11.55 0.39
CA ASP A 63 -3.09 10.83 1.43
C ASP A 63 -2.55 9.41 1.69
N HIS A 64 -1.60 8.95 0.89
CA HIS A 64 -0.84 7.73 1.08
C HIS A 64 0.61 7.99 1.47
N THR A 65 1.22 9.08 0.95
CA THR A 65 2.64 9.41 1.13
C THR A 65 2.92 10.40 2.26
N GLY A 66 1.90 11.02 2.85
CA GLY A 66 2.06 12.14 3.79
C GLY A 66 2.87 11.82 5.05
N GLY A 67 2.84 10.58 5.52
CA GLY A 67 3.63 10.14 6.67
C GLY A 67 5.08 9.75 6.36
N LEU A 68 5.51 9.72 5.09
CA LEU A 68 6.84 9.25 4.66
C LEU A 68 8.01 9.98 5.33
N LYS A 69 7.86 11.24 5.69
CA LYS A 69 8.89 12.02 6.40
C LYS A 69 9.36 11.41 7.72
N ASN A 70 8.61 10.45 8.28
CA ASN A 70 8.95 9.75 9.52
C ASN A 70 9.79 8.49 9.29
N PHE A 71 10.08 8.13 8.02
CA PHE A 71 10.80 6.94 7.63
C PHE A 71 12.06 7.32 6.82
N LYS A 72 13.08 6.46 6.86
CA LYS A 72 14.34 6.70 6.13
C LYS A 72 14.23 6.37 4.65
N SER A 73 13.45 5.35 4.33
CA SER A 73 13.28 4.86 2.97
C SER A 73 11.88 4.27 2.77
N CYS A 74 11.44 4.19 1.52
CA CYS A 74 10.28 3.42 1.12
C CYS A 74 10.48 2.77 -0.25
N TYR A 75 9.67 1.76 -0.53
CA TYR A 75 9.59 1.10 -1.83
C TYR A 75 8.37 1.61 -2.58
N MET A 76 8.56 2.08 -3.80
CA MET A 76 7.51 2.66 -4.65
C MET A 76 7.87 2.52 -6.12
N ARG A 77 6.86 2.41 -7.00
CA ARG A 77 7.11 2.47 -8.45
C ARG A 77 7.72 3.81 -8.87
N GLU A 78 8.76 3.76 -9.70
CA GLU A 78 9.48 4.97 -10.17
C GLU A 78 8.56 5.99 -10.85
N LYS A 79 7.48 5.52 -11.49
CA LYS A 79 6.52 6.40 -12.19
C LYS A 79 5.83 7.40 -11.27
N ASP A 80 5.78 7.11 -9.96
CA ASP A 80 5.15 7.99 -8.96
C ASP A 80 6.17 8.75 -8.08
N TRP A 81 7.48 8.53 -8.22
CA TRP A 81 8.49 9.21 -7.41
C TRP A 81 8.38 10.74 -7.42
N HIS A 82 7.99 11.32 -8.57
CA HIS A 82 7.80 12.75 -8.72
C HIS A 82 6.63 13.33 -7.91
N LEU A 83 5.75 12.49 -7.36
CA LEU A 83 4.62 12.87 -6.51
C LEU A 83 5.04 12.99 -5.03
N VAL A 84 6.14 12.34 -4.64
CA VAL A 84 6.62 12.33 -3.25
C VAL A 84 7.26 13.68 -2.92
N GLN A 85 6.81 14.29 -1.82
CA GLN A 85 7.33 15.59 -1.34
C GLN A 85 8.29 15.44 -0.15
N ALA A 86 8.35 14.26 0.47
CA ALA A 86 9.23 13.99 1.59
C ALA A 86 10.68 13.74 1.12
N ASP A 87 11.64 14.17 1.93
CA ASP A 87 13.06 13.80 1.75
C ASP A 87 13.27 12.39 2.33
N VAL A 88 13.08 11.39 1.47
CA VAL A 88 13.12 9.96 1.81
C VAL A 88 13.84 9.21 0.70
N GLU A 89 14.61 8.19 1.05
CA GLU A 89 15.25 7.32 0.06
C GLU A 89 14.20 6.45 -0.63
N LEU A 90 14.12 6.54 -1.97
CA LEU A 90 13.16 5.80 -2.78
C LEU A 90 13.82 4.57 -3.41
N HIS A 91 13.26 3.40 -3.17
CA HIS A 91 13.64 2.14 -3.80
C HIS A 91 12.56 1.73 -4.81
N PRO A 92 12.94 1.22 -5.99
CA PRO A 92 11.96 0.80 -6.99
C PRO A 92 11.19 -0.44 -6.51
N LEU A 93 9.91 -0.52 -6.87
CA LEU A 93 9.11 -1.74 -6.86
C LEU A 93 9.01 -2.29 -8.28
N GLU A 94 9.17 -3.60 -8.44
CA GLU A 94 9.04 -4.27 -9.73
C GLU A 94 7.88 -5.28 -9.73
N GLU A 95 7.25 -5.46 -10.89
CA GLU A 95 6.21 -6.49 -11.08
C GLU A 95 6.70 -7.86 -10.64
N GLY A 96 5.95 -8.57 -9.82
CA GLY A 96 6.27 -9.90 -9.31
C GLY A 96 7.32 -9.93 -8.20
N GLU A 97 7.83 -8.79 -7.75
CA GLU A 97 8.73 -8.74 -6.60
C GLU A 97 8.01 -9.22 -5.34
N LEU A 98 8.74 -9.93 -4.46
CA LEU A 98 8.19 -10.57 -3.27
C LEU A 98 8.73 -9.94 -1.99
N PHE A 99 7.84 -9.64 -1.06
CA PHE A 99 8.14 -9.12 0.27
C PHE A 99 7.64 -10.09 1.35
N PRO A 100 8.46 -11.07 1.78
CA PRO A 100 8.09 -11.98 2.85
C PRO A 100 8.12 -11.27 4.21
N CYS A 101 7.11 -11.53 5.06
CA CYS A 101 7.03 -11.01 6.41
C CYS A 101 6.15 -11.92 7.28
N GLY A 102 6.75 -12.66 8.20
CA GLY A 102 6.04 -13.64 9.03
C GLY A 102 5.30 -14.67 8.19
N ASP A 103 4.01 -14.79 8.41
CA ASP A 103 3.14 -15.71 7.67
C ASP A 103 2.65 -15.17 6.31
N TYR A 104 3.04 -13.94 5.95
CA TYR A 104 2.67 -13.27 4.71
C TYR A 104 3.82 -13.20 3.72
N CYS A 105 3.47 -13.15 2.42
CA CYS A 105 4.41 -12.88 1.35
C CYS A 105 3.71 -12.04 0.28
N LEU A 106 3.96 -10.73 0.31
CA LEU A 106 3.33 -9.77 -0.59
C LEU A 106 4.03 -9.77 -1.96
N GLU A 107 3.30 -10.13 -3.01
CA GLU A 107 3.73 -10.03 -4.40
C GLU A 107 3.26 -8.71 -5.00
N VAL A 108 4.15 -7.97 -5.64
CA VAL A 108 3.83 -6.73 -6.34
C VAL A 108 3.08 -7.02 -7.64
N ILE A 109 1.90 -6.44 -7.79
CA ILE A 109 1.09 -6.49 -9.01
C ILE A 109 0.93 -5.05 -9.54
N GLU A 110 1.53 -4.73 -10.68
CA GLU A 110 1.35 -3.42 -11.32
C GLU A 110 -0.09 -3.25 -11.82
N ILE A 111 -0.72 -2.16 -11.39
CA ILE A 111 -2.11 -1.79 -11.73
C ILE A 111 -2.21 -0.30 -12.07
N PRO A 112 -1.47 0.19 -13.08
CA PRO A 112 -1.47 1.61 -13.42
C PRO A 112 -2.86 2.08 -13.84
N GLY A 113 -3.16 3.35 -13.56
CA GLY A 113 -4.40 4.01 -13.99
C GLY A 113 -4.97 4.96 -12.97
N HIS A 114 -5.11 4.57 -11.71
CA HIS A 114 -5.38 5.51 -10.63
C HIS A 114 -4.19 6.49 -10.51
N THR A 115 -2.96 5.99 -10.38
CA THR A 115 -1.74 6.69 -10.79
C THR A 115 -0.99 5.87 -11.82
N TYR A 116 0.05 6.45 -12.46
CA TYR A 116 0.92 5.68 -13.38
C TYR A 116 1.77 4.65 -12.65
N GLY A 117 2.06 4.86 -11.37
CA GLY A 117 2.85 3.98 -10.52
C GLY A 117 2.03 3.12 -9.55
N SER A 118 0.70 3.06 -9.71
CA SER A 118 -0.15 2.25 -8.83
C SER A 118 0.23 0.77 -8.89
N VAL A 119 0.31 0.16 -7.69
CA VAL A 119 0.48 -1.28 -7.49
C VAL A 119 -0.55 -1.80 -6.49
N ALA A 120 -0.84 -3.09 -6.58
CA ALA A 120 -1.46 -3.87 -5.51
C ALA A 120 -0.44 -4.84 -4.93
N PHE A 121 -0.66 -5.27 -3.70
CA PHE A 121 0.12 -6.32 -3.04
C PHE A 121 -0.76 -7.55 -2.85
N LEU A 122 -0.37 -8.66 -3.46
CA LEU A 122 -1.11 -9.93 -3.41
C LEU A 122 -0.41 -10.92 -2.48
N ASP A 123 -1.08 -11.36 -1.43
CA ASP A 123 -0.68 -12.55 -0.68
C ASP A 123 -1.47 -13.76 -1.17
N ARG A 124 -0.82 -14.62 -1.95
CA ARG A 124 -1.47 -15.80 -2.54
C ARG A 124 -1.84 -16.84 -1.50
N LYS A 125 -1.04 -17.00 -0.44
CA LYS A 125 -1.29 -17.97 0.64
C LYS A 125 -2.54 -17.59 1.42
N ASN A 126 -2.67 -16.32 1.77
CA ASN A 126 -3.77 -15.79 2.55
C ASN A 126 -4.94 -15.28 1.69
N ARG A 127 -4.79 -15.32 0.35
CA ARG A 127 -5.80 -14.87 -0.64
C ARG A 127 -6.24 -13.43 -0.42
N LEU A 128 -5.28 -12.57 -0.02
CA LEU A 128 -5.48 -11.19 0.33
C LEU A 128 -4.89 -10.28 -0.75
N LEU A 129 -5.63 -9.25 -1.15
CA LEU A 129 -5.18 -8.21 -2.07
C LEU A 129 -5.28 -6.83 -1.41
N LEU A 130 -4.14 -6.15 -1.27
CA LEU A 130 -4.10 -4.75 -0.83
C LEU A 130 -3.96 -3.87 -2.06
N SER A 131 -5.05 -3.23 -2.49
CA SER A 131 -5.19 -2.62 -3.83
C SER A 131 -5.01 -1.10 -3.86
N GLY A 132 -4.73 -0.48 -2.70
CA GLY A 132 -4.77 0.98 -2.58
C GLY A 132 -6.10 1.52 -3.09
N ASP A 133 -6.06 2.63 -3.80
CA ASP A 133 -7.25 3.31 -4.34
C ASP A 133 -7.79 2.73 -5.64
N SER A 134 -7.19 1.64 -6.14
CA SER A 134 -7.64 1.03 -7.40
C SER A 134 -8.87 0.14 -7.25
N VAL A 135 -9.16 -0.38 -6.03
CA VAL A 135 -10.39 -1.13 -5.73
C VAL A 135 -10.93 -0.66 -4.38
N GLN A 136 -12.17 -0.21 -4.37
CA GLN A 136 -12.83 0.28 -3.15
C GLN A 136 -14.20 -0.36 -3.01
N LYS A 137 -14.57 -0.67 -1.77
CA LYS A 137 -15.90 -1.24 -1.46
C LYS A 137 -17.02 -0.24 -1.72
N GLU A 138 -16.79 1.03 -1.39
CA GLU A 138 -17.75 2.12 -1.47
C GLU A 138 -17.07 3.41 -1.92
N GLY A 139 -17.83 4.32 -2.52
CA GLY A 139 -17.33 5.62 -2.97
C GLY A 139 -16.86 5.62 -4.42
N PRO A 140 -16.53 6.81 -4.93
CA PRO A 140 -16.04 6.96 -6.31
C PRO A 140 -14.56 6.63 -6.41
N ILE A 141 -14.16 5.99 -7.50
CA ILE A 141 -12.74 5.90 -7.87
C ILE A 141 -12.33 7.24 -8.50
N TYR A 142 -11.29 7.85 -7.95
CA TYR A 142 -10.76 9.11 -8.47
C TYR A 142 -9.86 8.88 -9.69
N LEU A 143 -10.34 9.26 -10.88
CA LEU A 143 -9.63 9.09 -12.16
C LEU A 143 -9.50 10.41 -12.91
N PHE A 144 -9.39 11.53 -12.23
CA PHE A 144 -9.19 12.85 -12.82
C PHE A 144 -7.88 13.48 -12.34
N GLY A 145 -7.28 14.32 -13.20
CA GLY A 145 -5.98 14.95 -12.94
C GLY A 145 -4.87 14.43 -13.85
N GLY A 146 -3.70 15.03 -13.77
CA GLY A 146 -2.62 14.83 -14.74
C GLY A 146 -1.88 13.50 -14.67
N HIS A 147 -2.07 12.72 -13.61
CA HIS A 147 -1.41 11.43 -13.39
C HIS A 147 -2.40 10.26 -13.30
N ARG A 148 -3.59 10.44 -13.89
CA ARG A 148 -4.65 9.43 -14.01
C ARG A 148 -4.80 8.99 -15.46
N ASN A 149 -5.16 7.73 -15.69
CA ASN A 149 -5.41 7.20 -17.03
C ASN A 149 -6.49 6.13 -16.99
N LEU A 150 -7.66 6.44 -17.59
CA LEU A 150 -8.82 5.54 -17.58
C LEU A 150 -8.57 4.24 -18.38
N ASP A 151 -7.87 4.31 -19.51
CA ASP A 151 -7.62 3.12 -20.33
C ASP A 151 -6.70 2.13 -19.57
N LEU A 152 -5.61 2.63 -18.98
CA LEU A 152 -4.74 1.83 -18.15
C LEU A 152 -5.48 1.28 -16.91
N TYR A 153 -6.35 2.07 -16.31
CA TYR A 153 -7.17 1.64 -15.18
C TYR A 153 -8.06 0.46 -15.57
N ILE A 154 -8.76 0.54 -16.73
CA ILE A 154 -9.61 -0.54 -17.24
C ILE A 154 -8.79 -1.83 -17.46
N GLU A 155 -7.61 -1.73 -18.07
CA GLU A 155 -6.73 -2.90 -18.26
C GLU A 155 -6.26 -3.49 -16.92
N SER A 156 -5.93 -2.64 -15.95
CA SER A 156 -5.57 -3.06 -14.60
C SER A 156 -6.73 -3.78 -13.90
N GLN A 157 -7.97 -3.28 -14.02
CA GLN A 157 -9.14 -3.97 -13.48
C GLN A 157 -9.36 -5.34 -14.12
N LYS A 158 -9.16 -5.49 -15.44
CA LYS A 158 -9.21 -6.80 -16.10
C LYS A 158 -8.13 -7.75 -15.57
N LYS A 159 -6.91 -7.24 -15.33
CA LYS A 159 -5.81 -8.02 -14.74
C LYS A 159 -6.18 -8.51 -13.33
N LEU A 160 -6.74 -7.64 -12.49
CA LEU A 160 -7.19 -8.00 -11.14
C LEU A 160 -8.33 -9.02 -11.16
N LEU A 161 -9.33 -8.84 -12.04
CA LEU A 161 -10.42 -9.80 -12.21
C LEU A 161 -9.94 -11.19 -12.64
N ALA A 162 -8.86 -11.28 -13.41
CA ALA A 162 -8.27 -12.55 -13.83
C ALA A 162 -7.59 -13.31 -12.68
N LEU A 163 -7.33 -12.67 -11.53
CA LEU A 163 -6.85 -13.38 -10.33
C LEU A 163 -7.93 -14.33 -9.78
N GLY A 164 -9.21 -14.00 -9.96
CA GLY A 164 -10.34 -14.87 -9.63
C GLY A 164 -10.27 -15.40 -8.19
N GLU A 165 -10.32 -16.73 -8.07
CA GLU A 165 -10.30 -17.42 -6.77
C GLU A 165 -8.97 -17.29 -5.99
N GLN A 166 -7.95 -16.65 -6.54
CA GLN A 166 -6.71 -16.37 -5.81
C GLN A 166 -6.87 -15.23 -4.80
N VAL A 167 -7.98 -14.50 -4.87
CA VAL A 167 -8.34 -13.40 -3.97
C VAL A 167 -9.67 -13.70 -3.31
N GLU A 168 -9.73 -13.61 -2.00
CA GLU A 168 -10.94 -13.74 -1.18
C GLU A 168 -11.26 -12.45 -0.42
N GLU A 169 -10.22 -11.70 -0.08
CA GLU A 169 -10.30 -10.44 0.67
C GLU A 169 -9.55 -9.33 -0.09
N VAL A 170 -10.16 -8.12 -0.12
CA VAL A 170 -9.60 -6.91 -0.73
C VAL A 170 -9.69 -5.75 0.27
#